data_8567a8ded20ff37b4827bf05b290db7d
#
_entry.id   8567a8ded20ff37b4827bf05b290db7d
#
_cell.length_a   1.000
_cell.length_b   1.000
_cell.length_c   1.000
_cell.angle_alpha   90.00
_cell.angle_beta   90.00
_cell.angle_gamma   90.00
#
_symmetry.space_group_name_H-M   'P 1'
#
loop_
_entity.id
_entity.type
_entity.pdbx_description
1 polymer ?
#
loop_
_entity_poly.entity_id
_entity_poly.type
_entity_poly.pdbx_seq_one_letter_code
_entity_poly.pdbx_strand_id
1 'polypeptide(L)'
;VSMTAGVSAATVESKDDLKNATIGVQLGTTGDIEASEYEKDGATVKRYSKGSEAIQALLAGQIDCVIIDSQPAQKFVENADGLKILDEPFVEEEYAICLKKGNDELLDKINGALEELKEDGTVDDIMNNYIGDNIGETPYESPEDVDRSNGTLIMATNAEFEPYEYREGDTIVGIDADIAQAICDKLGYELEIDDMEFDAILAAVQSGKADFGAAGMTVTEDRLESVDFTDTYANASQVIIVKAD
;
A
#
# COMPACT_ATOMS: atom_id res chain seq x y z
N VAL A 1 20.00 6.74 -44.38
CA VAL A 1 18.77 6.10 -43.86
C VAL A 1 19.16 5.34 -42.60
N SER A 2 18.98 5.94 -41.44
CA SER A 2 19.26 5.32 -40.15
C SER A 2 18.06 4.43 -39.79
N MET A 3 18.23 3.13 -39.91
CA MET A 3 17.28 2.18 -39.37
C MET A 3 17.51 2.14 -37.86
N THR A 4 16.68 2.83 -37.09
CA THR A 4 16.54 2.54 -35.68
C THR A 4 15.84 1.19 -35.57
N ALA A 5 16.62 0.14 -35.30
CA ALA A 5 16.03 -1.13 -34.91
C ALA A 5 15.21 -0.87 -33.66
N GLY A 6 13.89 -0.91 -33.78
CA GLY A 6 12.99 -0.81 -32.62
C GLY A 6 13.32 -1.96 -31.69
N VAL A 7 13.69 -1.64 -30.44
CA VAL A 7 13.83 -2.65 -29.40
C VAL A 7 12.43 -3.22 -29.19
N SER A 8 12.24 -4.50 -29.54
CA SER A 8 11.00 -5.22 -29.30
C SER A 8 10.76 -5.25 -27.80
N ALA A 9 9.58 -4.80 -27.35
CA ALA A 9 9.19 -4.89 -25.95
C ALA A 9 9.23 -6.35 -25.47
N ALA A 10 9.75 -6.58 -24.27
CA ALA A 10 9.76 -7.92 -23.69
C ALA A 10 8.33 -8.36 -23.38
N THR A 11 8.01 -9.62 -23.67
CA THR A 11 6.74 -10.23 -23.31
C THR A 11 6.86 -10.86 -21.93
N VAL A 12 6.05 -10.44 -20.98
CA VAL A 12 6.04 -10.96 -19.62
C VAL A 12 4.79 -11.80 -19.43
N GLU A 13 4.97 -13.11 -19.24
CA GLU A 13 3.90 -14.09 -18.98
C GLU A 13 4.04 -14.73 -17.59
N SER A 14 5.23 -14.65 -17.00
CA SER A 14 5.52 -15.18 -15.65
C SER A 14 6.72 -14.43 -15.04
N LYS A 15 7.04 -14.77 -13.79
CA LYS A 15 8.22 -14.25 -13.10
C LYS A 15 9.53 -14.47 -13.87
N ASP A 16 9.62 -15.59 -14.56
CA ASP A 16 10.84 -15.95 -15.30
C ASP A 16 11.16 -14.97 -16.43
N ASP A 17 10.16 -14.28 -16.93
CA ASP A 17 10.32 -13.30 -18.01
C ASP A 17 10.80 -11.93 -17.52
N LEU A 18 10.87 -11.72 -16.20
CA LEU A 18 11.28 -10.44 -15.62
C LEU A 18 12.75 -10.11 -15.84
N LYS A 19 13.59 -11.10 -16.08
CA LYS A 19 15.05 -10.97 -16.19
C LYS A 19 15.52 -9.94 -17.22
N ASN A 20 14.79 -9.77 -18.31
CA ASN A 20 15.15 -8.82 -19.38
C ASN A 20 14.06 -7.78 -19.60
N ALA A 21 13.12 -7.68 -18.68
CA ALA A 21 11.98 -6.78 -18.78
C ALA A 21 12.31 -5.40 -18.22
N THR A 22 11.56 -4.41 -18.67
CA THR A 22 11.49 -3.10 -18.04
C THR A 22 10.30 -3.09 -17.09
N ILE A 23 10.59 -3.03 -15.80
CA ILE A 23 9.62 -3.17 -14.72
C ILE A 23 9.33 -1.81 -14.12
N GLY A 24 8.06 -1.41 -14.08
CA GLY A 24 7.62 -0.20 -13.35
C GLY A 24 7.21 -0.55 -11.94
N VAL A 25 7.60 0.29 -10.98
CA VAL A 25 7.25 0.13 -9.57
C VAL A 25 6.97 1.49 -8.95
N GLN A 26 6.25 1.51 -7.83
CA GLN A 26 6.16 2.71 -7.00
C GLN A 26 7.38 2.75 -6.08
N LEU A 27 8.06 3.88 -6.05
CA LEU A 27 9.29 4.09 -5.29
C LEU A 27 9.11 3.73 -3.80
N GLY A 28 10.01 2.93 -3.28
CA GLY A 28 10.10 2.56 -1.86
C GLY A 28 9.17 1.44 -1.41
N THR A 29 8.31 0.93 -2.28
CA THR A 29 7.39 -0.18 -1.97
C THR A 29 8.12 -1.52 -1.94
N THR A 30 7.47 -2.55 -1.40
CA THR A 30 8.00 -3.93 -1.50
C THR A 30 8.12 -4.37 -2.95
N GLY A 31 7.22 -3.91 -3.83
CA GLY A 31 7.35 -4.13 -5.28
C GLY A 31 8.67 -3.61 -5.83
N ASP A 32 9.08 -2.42 -5.41
CA ASP A 32 10.39 -1.84 -5.77
C ASP A 32 11.54 -2.70 -5.24
N ILE A 33 11.52 -3.06 -3.97
CA ILE A 33 12.57 -3.85 -3.32
C ILE A 33 12.73 -5.20 -4.04
N GLU A 34 11.64 -5.91 -4.25
CA GLU A 34 11.64 -7.22 -4.88
C GLU A 34 12.02 -7.16 -6.37
N ALA A 35 11.48 -6.19 -7.10
CA ALA A 35 11.83 -6.01 -8.52
C ALA A 35 13.31 -5.67 -8.71
N SER A 36 13.88 -4.90 -7.78
CA SER A 36 15.28 -4.48 -7.85
C SER A 36 16.26 -5.65 -7.81
N GLU A 37 15.87 -6.78 -7.23
CA GLU A 37 16.70 -8.00 -7.24
C GLU A 37 16.92 -8.54 -8.67
N TYR A 38 15.97 -8.30 -9.57
CA TYR A 38 16.07 -8.73 -10.97
C TYR A 38 17.03 -7.86 -11.82
N GLU A 39 17.46 -6.71 -11.30
CA GLU A 39 18.47 -5.87 -11.98
C GLU A 39 19.78 -6.63 -12.19
N LYS A 40 20.13 -7.52 -11.28
CA LYS A 40 21.31 -8.40 -11.37
C LYS A 40 21.24 -9.34 -12.57
N ASP A 41 20.03 -9.66 -13.01
CA ASP A 41 19.76 -10.60 -14.09
C ASP A 41 19.45 -9.88 -15.42
N GLY A 42 19.59 -8.57 -15.47
CA GLY A 42 19.42 -7.78 -16.69
C GLY A 42 18.12 -6.99 -16.78
N ALA A 43 17.26 -7.04 -15.79
CA ALA A 43 16.04 -6.22 -15.77
C ALA A 43 16.37 -4.74 -15.58
N THR A 44 15.52 -3.88 -16.13
CA THR A 44 15.56 -2.43 -15.88
C THR A 44 14.36 -2.09 -14.99
N VAL A 45 14.61 -1.49 -13.85
CA VAL A 45 13.54 -1.05 -12.94
C VAL A 45 13.37 0.45 -13.04
N LYS A 46 12.16 0.89 -13.39
CA LYS A 46 11.78 2.31 -13.44
C LYS A 46 10.88 2.62 -12.27
N ARG A 47 11.29 3.57 -11.46
CA ARG A 47 10.63 3.95 -10.21
C ARG A 47 9.82 5.22 -10.43
N TYR A 48 8.55 5.17 -10.00
CA TYR A 48 7.60 6.27 -10.11
C TYR A 48 7.14 6.67 -8.71
N SER A 49 6.83 7.94 -8.51
CA SER A 49 6.30 8.41 -7.22
C SER A 49 4.93 7.82 -6.94
N LYS A 50 4.14 7.56 -7.98
CA LYS A 50 2.76 7.06 -7.90
C LYS A 50 2.57 5.81 -8.73
N GLY A 51 1.75 4.87 -8.23
CA GLY A 51 1.37 3.69 -9.00
C GLY A 51 0.67 4.05 -10.32
N SER A 52 -0.17 5.08 -10.31
CA SER A 52 -0.86 5.58 -11.51
C SER A 52 0.09 6.01 -12.62
N GLU A 53 1.24 6.59 -12.28
CA GLU A 53 2.26 6.97 -13.25
C GLU A 53 2.89 5.75 -13.92
N ALA A 54 3.15 4.69 -13.14
CA ALA A 54 3.65 3.42 -13.68
C ALA A 54 2.64 2.79 -14.63
N ILE A 55 1.34 2.82 -14.30
CA ILE A 55 0.27 2.31 -15.16
C ILE A 55 0.19 3.11 -16.47
N GLN A 56 0.31 4.43 -16.42
CA GLN A 56 0.34 5.26 -17.64
C GLN A 56 1.53 4.92 -18.54
N ALA A 57 2.70 4.69 -17.95
CA ALA A 57 3.89 4.27 -18.69
C ALA A 57 3.70 2.89 -19.35
N LEU A 58 3.03 1.97 -18.66
CA LEU A 58 2.70 0.64 -19.20
C LEU A 58 1.74 0.77 -20.40
N LEU A 59 0.69 1.54 -20.27
CA LEU A 59 -0.29 1.77 -21.34
C LEU A 59 0.34 2.47 -22.54
N ALA A 60 1.31 3.35 -22.32
CA ALA A 60 2.04 4.04 -23.37
C ALA A 60 3.12 3.16 -24.06
N GLY A 61 3.34 1.95 -23.57
CA GLY A 61 4.34 1.03 -24.10
C GLY A 61 5.79 1.38 -23.74
N GLN A 62 5.99 2.20 -22.71
CA GLN A 62 7.31 2.62 -22.25
C GLN A 62 7.97 1.59 -21.33
N ILE A 63 7.18 0.75 -20.70
CA ILE A 63 7.61 -0.35 -19.82
C ILE A 63 6.84 -1.62 -20.17
N ASP A 64 7.34 -2.77 -19.72
CA ASP A 64 6.80 -4.08 -20.08
C ASP A 64 5.79 -4.61 -19.05
N CYS A 65 5.93 -4.24 -17.80
CA CYS A 65 5.04 -4.66 -16.72
C CYS A 65 5.12 -3.70 -15.53
N VAL A 66 4.16 -3.83 -14.62
CA VAL A 66 4.15 -3.12 -13.34
C VAL A 66 4.02 -4.16 -12.23
N ILE A 67 4.81 -4.01 -11.18
CA ILE A 67 4.69 -4.82 -9.96
C ILE A 67 4.11 -3.93 -8.86
N ILE A 68 2.97 -4.29 -8.35
CA ILE A 68 2.22 -3.52 -7.35
C ILE A 68 1.36 -4.45 -6.49
N ASP A 69 0.87 -3.94 -5.36
CA ASP A 69 -0.07 -4.67 -4.50
C ASP A 69 -1.33 -5.11 -5.27
N SER A 70 -1.84 -6.30 -4.92
CA SER A 70 -2.95 -6.94 -5.62
C SER A 70 -4.25 -6.13 -5.60
N GLN A 71 -4.57 -5.43 -4.51
CA GLN A 71 -5.82 -4.67 -4.41
C GLN A 71 -5.78 -3.41 -5.28
N PRO A 72 -4.76 -2.54 -5.19
CA PRO A 72 -4.62 -1.45 -6.15
C PRO A 72 -4.54 -1.94 -7.60
N ALA A 73 -3.86 -3.06 -7.85
CA ALA A 73 -3.78 -3.65 -9.20
C ALA A 73 -5.16 -3.96 -9.77
N GLN A 74 -6.04 -4.56 -8.99
CA GLN A 74 -7.41 -4.84 -9.40
C GLN A 74 -8.18 -3.57 -9.76
N LYS A 75 -8.00 -2.51 -8.97
CA LYS A 75 -8.63 -1.21 -9.25
C LYS A 75 -8.12 -0.59 -10.55
N PHE A 76 -6.82 -0.65 -10.80
CA PHE A 76 -6.27 -0.16 -12.07
C PHE A 76 -6.80 -0.95 -13.26
N VAL A 77 -6.90 -2.27 -13.15
CA VAL A 77 -7.41 -3.13 -14.23
C VAL A 77 -8.91 -2.90 -14.47
N GLU A 78 -9.69 -2.67 -13.41
CA GLU A 78 -11.12 -2.33 -13.54
C GLU A 78 -11.34 -0.97 -14.19
N ASN A 79 -10.46 0.00 -13.95
CA ASN A 79 -10.63 1.39 -14.37
C ASN A 79 -9.96 1.72 -15.72
N ALA A 80 -9.20 0.80 -16.28
CA ALA A 80 -8.50 1.01 -17.54
C ALA A 80 -8.60 -0.23 -18.44
N ASP A 81 -8.98 -0.03 -19.68
CA ASP A 81 -9.01 -1.12 -20.67
C ASP A 81 -7.59 -1.51 -21.09
N GLY A 82 -7.41 -2.76 -21.43
CA GLY A 82 -6.17 -3.24 -22.00
C GLY A 82 -5.10 -3.66 -21.01
N LEU A 83 -5.47 -3.89 -19.76
CA LEU A 83 -4.58 -4.39 -18.71
C LEU A 83 -5.06 -5.73 -18.17
N LYS A 84 -4.14 -6.57 -17.75
CA LYS A 84 -4.45 -7.81 -17.04
C LYS A 84 -3.43 -8.08 -15.93
N ILE A 85 -3.86 -8.78 -14.90
CA ILE A 85 -3.02 -9.25 -13.81
C ILE A 85 -2.64 -10.69 -14.13
N LEU A 86 -1.36 -11.05 -13.99
CA LEU A 86 -0.93 -12.44 -14.13
C LEU A 86 -1.44 -13.27 -12.95
N ASP A 87 -1.84 -14.51 -13.23
CA ASP A 87 -2.50 -15.38 -12.26
C ASP A 87 -1.63 -15.74 -11.04
N GLU A 88 -0.32 -15.87 -11.25
CA GLU A 88 0.60 -16.22 -10.17
C GLU A 88 1.03 -14.96 -9.41
N PRO A 89 0.82 -14.89 -8.07
CA PRO A 89 1.33 -13.78 -7.26
C PRO A 89 2.85 -13.70 -7.35
N PHE A 90 3.38 -12.48 -7.37
CA PHE A 90 4.81 -12.25 -7.38
C PHE A 90 5.42 -12.54 -6.00
N VAL A 91 4.80 -12.00 -4.94
CA VAL A 91 5.17 -12.25 -3.55
C VAL A 91 3.95 -12.06 -2.64
N GLU A 92 3.88 -12.85 -1.57
CA GLU A 92 2.84 -12.68 -0.53
C GLU A 92 3.42 -11.91 0.66
N GLU A 93 2.59 -11.06 1.29
CA GLU A 93 3.03 -10.18 2.35
C GLU A 93 1.92 -9.88 3.36
N GLU A 94 2.30 -9.29 4.51
CA GLU A 94 1.38 -8.89 5.57
C GLU A 94 1.63 -7.42 5.92
N TYR A 95 0.55 -6.65 6.10
CA TYR A 95 0.61 -5.23 6.42
C TYR A 95 0.49 -4.98 7.91
N ALA A 96 1.24 -3.99 8.38
CA ALA A 96 1.21 -3.52 9.76
C ALA A 96 1.35 -1.99 9.81
N ILE A 97 1.08 -1.45 10.98
CA ILE A 97 1.24 -0.02 11.29
C ILE A 97 2.65 0.20 11.81
N CYS A 98 3.37 1.20 11.29
CA CYS A 98 4.71 1.52 11.76
C CYS A 98 4.70 2.68 12.76
N LEU A 99 5.60 2.60 13.73
CA LEU A 99 5.79 3.61 14.77
C LEU A 99 7.27 3.95 14.94
N LYS A 100 7.53 5.10 15.54
CA LYS A 100 8.89 5.50 15.89
C LYS A 100 9.50 4.48 16.84
N LYS A 101 10.71 4.07 16.52
CA LYS A 101 11.47 3.12 17.33
C LYS A 101 11.64 3.62 18.76
N GLY A 102 11.33 2.76 19.72
CA GLY A 102 11.40 3.09 21.14
C GLY A 102 10.14 3.74 21.73
N ASN A 103 9.11 4.02 20.93
CA ASN A 103 7.84 4.50 21.43
C ASN A 103 6.94 3.32 21.86
N ASP A 104 7.40 2.57 22.86
CA ASP A 104 6.78 1.32 23.30
C ASP A 104 5.39 1.54 23.91
N GLU A 105 5.18 2.66 24.59
CA GLU A 105 3.89 2.98 25.20
C GLU A 105 2.80 3.12 24.13
N LEU A 106 3.04 3.89 23.08
CA LEU A 106 2.08 4.06 22.00
C LEU A 106 1.90 2.78 21.20
N LEU A 107 3.00 2.04 20.95
CA LEU A 107 2.95 0.75 20.27
C LEU A 107 2.03 -0.23 21.00
N ASP A 108 2.19 -0.35 22.30
CA ASP A 108 1.37 -1.25 23.12
C ASP A 108 -0.12 -0.85 23.11
N LYS A 109 -0.40 0.44 23.16
CA LYS A 109 -1.77 0.96 23.08
C LYS A 109 -2.41 0.66 21.73
N ILE A 110 -1.71 0.92 20.66
CA ILE A 110 -2.20 0.67 19.30
C ILE A 110 -2.38 -0.82 19.05
N ASN A 111 -1.41 -1.65 19.44
CA ASN A 111 -1.54 -3.10 19.35
C ASN A 111 -2.74 -3.63 20.14
N GLY A 112 -2.93 -3.14 21.36
CA GLY A 112 -4.07 -3.54 22.19
C GLY A 112 -5.40 -3.19 21.55
N ALA A 113 -5.53 -1.98 21.01
CA ALA A 113 -6.73 -1.55 20.31
C ALA A 113 -6.97 -2.39 19.05
N LEU A 114 -5.90 -2.65 18.29
CA LEU A 114 -5.97 -3.45 17.06
C LEU A 114 -6.43 -4.89 17.35
N GLU A 115 -5.89 -5.51 18.39
CA GLU A 115 -6.31 -6.86 18.81
C GLU A 115 -7.78 -6.92 19.21
N GLU A 116 -8.27 -5.92 19.95
CA GLU A 116 -9.69 -5.82 20.30
C GLU A 116 -10.57 -5.67 19.05
N LEU A 117 -10.14 -4.85 18.09
CA LEU A 117 -10.86 -4.64 16.83
C LEU A 117 -10.87 -5.89 15.94
N LYS A 118 -9.84 -6.72 16.01
CA LYS A 118 -9.83 -8.03 15.34
C LYS A 118 -10.81 -8.99 16.00
N GLU A 119 -10.77 -9.07 17.33
CA GLU A 119 -11.59 -10.00 18.11
C GLU A 119 -13.09 -9.68 18.02
N ASP A 120 -13.46 -8.40 17.99
CA ASP A 120 -14.87 -7.98 17.94
C ASP A 120 -15.45 -7.94 16.51
N GLY A 121 -14.65 -8.29 15.49
CA GLY A 121 -15.07 -8.33 14.09
C GLY A 121 -14.99 -7.00 13.35
N THR A 122 -14.54 -5.91 13.99
CA THR A 122 -14.48 -4.60 13.34
C THR A 122 -13.49 -4.57 12.18
N VAL A 123 -12.31 -5.19 12.34
CA VAL A 123 -11.32 -5.27 11.25
C VAL A 123 -11.90 -6.01 10.05
N ASP A 124 -12.57 -7.15 10.28
CA ASP A 124 -13.20 -7.91 9.19
C ASP A 124 -14.30 -7.11 8.51
N ASP A 125 -15.12 -6.38 9.26
CA ASP A 125 -16.17 -5.52 8.69
C ASP A 125 -15.58 -4.39 7.84
N ILE A 126 -14.50 -3.78 8.31
CA ILE A 126 -13.79 -2.75 7.54
C ILE A 126 -13.24 -3.35 6.24
N MET A 127 -12.57 -4.49 6.31
CA MET A 127 -12.03 -5.15 5.11
C MET A 127 -13.15 -5.49 4.13
N ASN A 128 -14.23 -6.08 4.60
CA ASN A 128 -15.37 -6.49 3.75
C ASN A 128 -16.12 -5.30 3.14
N ASN A 129 -16.05 -4.13 3.77
CA ASN A 129 -16.65 -2.93 3.20
C ASN A 129 -15.95 -2.44 1.93
N TYR A 130 -14.69 -2.82 1.73
CA TYR A 130 -13.87 -2.38 0.59
C TYR A 130 -13.50 -3.49 -0.38
N ILE A 131 -13.48 -4.74 0.09
CA ILE A 131 -12.98 -5.89 -0.68
C ILE A 131 -13.99 -7.03 -0.61
N GLY A 132 -14.24 -7.68 -1.75
CA GLY A 132 -15.09 -8.87 -1.84
C GLY A 132 -16.49 -8.56 -2.36
N ASP A 133 -17.45 -9.40 -1.97
CA ASP A 133 -18.80 -9.38 -2.55
C ASP A 133 -19.76 -8.40 -1.90
N ASN A 134 -19.41 -7.85 -0.73
CA ASN A 134 -20.31 -7.03 0.09
C ASN A 134 -19.81 -5.59 0.24
N ILE A 135 -19.17 -5.06 -0.80
CA ILE A 135 -18.61 -3.71 -0.79
C ILE A 135 -19.69 -2.67 -0.47
N GLY A 136 -19.40 -1.80 0.51
CA GLY A 136 -20.31 -0.74 0.94
C GLY A 136 -21.35 -1.15 1.96
N GLU A 137 -21.41 -2.42 2.37
CA GLU A 137 -22.44 -2.93 3.29
C GLU A 137 -22.08 -2.77 4.79
N THR A 138 -20.79 -2.64 5.10
CA THR A 138 -20.33 -2.55 6.49
C THR A 138 -19.41 -1.35 6.73
N PRO A 139 -19.87 -0.11 6.42
CA PRO A 139 -19.04 1.07 6.62
C PRO A 139 -18.74 1.27 8.11
N TYR A 140 -17.50 1.65 8.41
CA TYR A 140 -17.12 1.96 9.77
C TYR A 140 -17.66 3.34 10.17
N GLU A 141 -18.31 3.41 11.32
CA GLU A 141 -18.80 4.65 11.91
C GLU A 141 -18.26 4.78 13.33
N SER A 142 -17.69 5.93 13.65
CA SER A 142 -17.26 6.22 15.01
C SER A 142 -18.46 6.24 15.97
N PRO A 143 -18.31 5.68 17.20
CA PRO A 143 -19.33 5.86 18.24
C PRO A 143 -19.59 7.34 18.51
N GLU A 144 -20.85 7.70 18.85
CA GLU A 144 -21.24 9.11 19.06
C GLU A 144 -20.56 9.78 20.25
N ASP A 145 -20.26 9.02 21.31
CA ASP A 145 -19.82 9.53 22.61
C ASP A 145 -18.33 9.28 22.88
N VAL A 146 -17.47 9.35 21.87
CA VAL A 146 -16.02 9.15 22.07
C VAL A 146 -15.44 10.38 22.78
N ASP A 147 -14.82 10.15 23.94
CA ASP A 147 -14.02 11.17 24.62
C ASP A 147 -12.63 11.22 23.98
N ARG A 148 -12.32 12.33 23.31
CA ARG A 148 -11.05 12.53 22.60
C ARG A 148 -10.07 13.43 23.36
N SER A 149 -10.16 13.41 24.68
CA SER A 149 -9.33 14.27 25.55
C SER A 149 -7.86 13.90 25.59
N ASN A 150 -7.47 12.74 25.03
CA ASN A 150 -6.08 12.30 25.00
C ASN A 150 -5.22 13.05 23.96
N GLY A 151 -5.85 13.83 23.09
CA GLY A 151 -5.14 14.64 22.10
C GLY A 151 -5.37 14.15 20.67
N THR A 152 -4.41 14.42 19.80
CA THR A 152 -4.44 14.09 18.37
C THR A 152 -3.32 13.13 18.03
N LEU A 153 -3.63 12.09 17.23
CA LEU A 153 -2.62 11.24 16.59
C LEU A 153 -2.57 11.59 15.10
N ILE A 154 -1.37 11.77 14.60
CA ILE A 154 -1.11 12.07 13.19
C ILE A 154 -0.69 10.78 12.49
N MET A 155 -1.46 10.40 11.47
CA MET A 155 -1.20 9.24 10.62
C MET A 155 -0.53 9.70 9.32
N ALA A 156 0.67 9.19 9.04
CA ALA A 156 1.30 9.34 7.74
C ALA A 156 0.78 8.24 6.79
N THR A 157 0.43 8.63 5.58
CA THR A 157 -0.04 7.70 4.55
C THR A 157 0.25 8.24 3.16
N ASN A 158 -0.01 7.43 2.15
CA ASN A 158 0.04 7.84 0.75
C ASN A 158 -1.31 7.52 0.10
N ALA A 159 -2.14 8.54 -0.09
CA ALA A 159 -3.54 8.39 -0.53
C ALA A 159 -3.70 8.14 -2.03
N GLU A 160 -2.84 7.31 -2.59
CA GLU A 160 -2.83 6.83 -3.96
C GLU A 160 -2.84 5.30 -4.02
N PHE A 161 -3.45 4.65 -3.01
CA PHE A 161 -3.33 3.20 -2.80
C PHE A 161 -4.71 2.59 -2.52
N GLU A 162 -5.66 2.78 -3.44
CA GLU A 162 -7.02 2.22 -3.32
C GLU A 162 -7.01 0.69 -3.29
N PRO A 163 -7.74 0.02 -2.37
CA PRO A 163 -8.72 0.54 -1.43
C PRO A 163 -8.19 0.80 0.00
N TYR A 164 -6.87 0.82 0.19
CA TYR A 164 -6.27 1.05 1.51
C TYR A 164 -6.33 2.51 1.93
N GLU A 165 -5.91 3.43 1.07
CA GLU A 165 -6.06 4.87 1.25
C GLU A 165 -6.19 5.55 -0.12
N TYR A 166 -7.19 6.40 -0.24
CA TYR A 166 -7.44 7.16 -1.46
C TYR A 166 -8.34 8.36 -1.18
N ARG A 167 -8.43 9.27 -2.12
CA ARG A 167 -9.26 10.47 -1.96
C ARG A 167 -10.64 10.29 -2.57
N GLU A 168 -11.66 10.66 -1.79
CA GLU A 168 -13.00 10.97 -2.27
C GLU A 168 -13.23 12.47 -2.04
N GLY A 169 -13.10 13.27 -3.09
CA GLY A 169 -13.06 14.72 -2.96
C GLY A 169 -11.85 15.15 -2.10
N ASP A 170 -12.10 15.88 -1.04
CA ASP A 170 -11.07 16.35 -0.12
C ASP A 170 -10.83 15.39 1.07
N THR A 171 -11.57 14.30 1.14
CA THR A 171 -11.51 13.35 2.25
C THR A 171 -10.66 12.14 1.87
N ILE A 172 -9.79 11.71 2.78
CA ILE A 172 -9.04 10.46 2.64
C ILE A 172 -9.85 9.35 3.27
N VAL A 173 -10.11 8.30 2.49
CA VAL A 173 -10.91 7.14 2.87
C VAL A 173 -10.14 5.85 2.59
N GLY A 174 -10.66 4.73 3.04
CA GLY A 174 -10.09 3.42 2.77
C GLY A 174 -9.88 2.59 4.02
N ILE A 175 -9.34 1.39 3.82
CA ILE A 175 -9.13 0.40 4.88
C ILE A 175 -8.23 0.96 5.99
N ASP A 176 -7.09 1.53 5.61
CA ASP A 176 -6.13 2.06 6.58
C ASP A 176 -6.70 3.28 7.32
N ALA A 177 -7.42 4.15 6.62
CA ALA A 177 -8.08 5.30 7.23
C ALA A 177 -9.12 4.85 8.27
N ASP A 178 -9.93 3.85 7.95
CA ASP A 178 -10.97 3.34 8.86
C ASP A 178 -10.39 2.59 10.06
N ILE A 179 -9.35 1.78 9.84
CA ILE A 179 -8.64 1.09 10.94
C ILE A 179 -8.02 2.11 11.88
N ALA A 180 -7.36 3.13 11.34
CA ALA A 180 -6.76 4.20 12.15
C ALA A 180 -7.82 4.97 12.95
N GLN A 181 -8.96 5.27 12.33
CA GLN A 181 -10.08 5.93 13.01
C GLN A 181 -10.62 5.05 14.14
N ALA A 182 -10.81 3.77 13.89
CA ALA A 182 -11.29 2.83 14.90
C ALA A 182 -10.32 2.72 16.09
N ILE A 183 -9.02 2.71 15.84
CA ILE A 183 -7.97 2.70 16.85
C ILE A 183 -8.05 3.99 17.69
N CYS A 184 -8.14 5.15 17.05
CA CYS A 184 -8.24 6.44 17.73
C CYS A 184 -9.52 6.55 18.55
N ASP A 185 -10.63 6.01 18.07
CA ASP A 185 -11.89 5.95 18.79
C ASP A 185 -11.76 5.15 20.09
N LYS A 186 -11.07 3.99 20.04
CA LYS A 186 -10.84 3.18 21.24
C LYS A 186 -9.90 3.84 22.24
N LEU A 187 -8.89 4.54 21.75
CA LEU A 187 -7.85 5.14 22.60
C LEU A 187 -8.16 6.57 23.04
N GLY A 188 -9.23 7.18 22.55
CA GLY A 188 -9.65 8.52 22.95
C GLY A 188 -8.85 9.65 22.30
N TYR A 189 -8.46 9.50 21.04
CA TYR A 189 -7.75 10.52 20.27
C TYR A 189 -8.56 11.04 19.09
N GLU A 190 -8.26 12.27 18.68
CA GLU A 190 -8.58 12.76 17.34
C GLU A 190 -7.60 12.13 16.35
N LEU A 191 -8.06 11.86 15.12
CA LEU A 191 -7.21 11.42 14.04
C LEU A 191 -6.98 12.56 13.04
N GLU A 192 -5.71 12.80 12.72
CA GLU A 192 -5.29 13.66 11.60
C GLU A 192 -4.53 12.80 10.61
N ILE A 193 -4.89 12.90 9.31
CA ILE A 193 -4.25 12.11 8.26
C ILE A 193 -3.39 13.04 7.39
N ASP A 194 -2.09 12.76 7.32
CA ASP A 194 -1.14 13.45 6.46
C ASP A 194 -0.83 12.60 5.23
N ASP A 195 -1.20 13.10 4.06
CA ASP A 195 -0.90 12.49 2.78
C ASP A 195 0.49 12.94 2.32
N MET A 196 1.32 11.98 1.95
CA MET A 196 2.69 12.23 1.48
C MET A 196 3.14 11.14 0.53
N GLU A 197 4.27 11.32 -0.14
CA GLU A 197 4.86 10.27 -0.95
C GLU A 197 5.17 9.04 -0.07
N PHE A 198 5.00 7.85 -0.62
CA PHE A 198 5.20 6.60 0.13
C PHE A 198 6.60 6.52 0.74
N ASP A 199 7.62 6.91 -0.01
CA ASP A 199 9.01 6.86 0.45
C ASP A 199 9.34 7.91 1.53
N ALA A 200 8.44 8.85 1.82
CA ALA A 200 8.59 9.84 2.89
C ALA A 200 8.02 9.40 4.24
N ILE A 201 7.21 8.34 4.25
CA ILE A 201 6.46 7.92 5.45
C ILE A 201 7.39 7.53 6.60
N LEU A 202 8.38 6.68 6.35
CA LEU A 202 9.30 6.23 7.40
C LEU A 202 10.02 7.40 8.07
N ALA A 203 10.51 8.35 7.28
CA ALA A 203 11.19 9.54 7.80
C ALA A 203 10.26 10.41 8.64
N ALA A 204 9.01 10.57 8.23
CA ALA A 204 8.00 11.32 8.99
C ALA A 204 7.73 10.69 10.35
N VAL A 205 7.65 9.36 10.41
CA VAL A 205 7.46 8.60 11.64
C VAL A 205 8.70 8.67 12.53
N GLN A 206 9.88 8.46 11.96
CA GLN A 206 11.16 8.52 12.71
C GLN A 206 11.40 9.88 13.33
N SER A 207 11.06 10.96 12.65
CA SER A 207 11.28 12.33 13.13
C SER A 207 10.21 12.79 14.14
N GLY A 208 9.12 12.05 14.28
CA GLY A 208 7.99 12.45 15.10
C GLY A 208 7.04 13.43 14.42
N LYS A 209 7.24 13.74 13.14
CA LYS A 209 6.31 14.55 12.35
C LYS A 209 4.94 13.85 12.25
N ALA A 210 4.92 12.52 12.19
CA ALA A 210 3.73 11.71 12.32
C ALA A 210 3.89 10.76 13.53
N ASP A 211 2.78 10.41 14.16
CA ASP A 211 2.77 9.50 15.31
C ASP A 211 2.85 8.04 14.88
N PHE A 212 2.29 7.72 13.74
CA PHE A 212 2.35 6.39 13.15
C PHE A 212 2.18 6.47 11.63
N GLY A 213 2.51 5.37 10.94
CA GLY A 213 2.29 5.22 9.50
C GLY A 213 1.37 4.04 9.22
N ALA A 214 0.36 4.25 8.41
CA ALA A 214 -0.54 3.21 7.91
C ALA A 214 -0.77 3.44 6.42
N ALA A 215 -0.18 2.57 5.60
CA ALA A 215 -0.11 2.80 4.15
C ALA A 215 0.01 1.49 3.36
N GLY A 216 -0.71 0.44 3.80
CA GLY A 216 -0.51 -0.87 3.20
C GLY A 216 0.96 -1.28 3.26
N MET A 217 1.58 -1.12 4.42
CA MET A 217 3.03 -1.27 4.57
C MET A 217 3.41 -2.65 5.07
N THR A 218 4.21 -3.34 4.29
CA THR A 218 4.73 -4.66 4.63
C THR A 218 5.85 -4.56 5.67
N VAL A 219 5.83 -5.45 6.64
CA VAL A 219 6.93 -5.62 7.60
C VAL A 219 8.11 -6.23 6.87
N THR A 220 9.25 -5.55 6.86
CA THR A 220 10.51 -6.05 6.31
C THR A 220 11.64 -5.85 7.32
N GLU A 221 12.68 -6.67 7.21
CA GLU A 221 13.87 -6.54 8.06
C GLU A 221 14.52 -5.16 7.92
N ASP A 222 14.58 -4.65 6.70
CA ASP A 222 15.15 -3.35 6.40
C ASP A 222 14.37 -2.22 7.09
N ARG A 223 13.04 -2.27 7.02
CA ARG A 223 12.19 -1.29 7.68
C ARG A 223 12.26 -1.38 9.21
N LEU A 224 12.41 -2.59 9.74
CA LEU A 224 12.58 -2.81 11.19
C LEU A 224 13.86 -2.19 11.76
N GLU A 225 14.83 -1.88 10.93
CA GLU A 225 16.02 -1.13 11.36
C GLU A 225 15.67 0.32 11.71
N SER A 226 14.63 0.86 11.09
CA SER A 226 14.24 2.28 11.18
C SER A 226 13.02 2.55 12.06
N VAL A 227 12.08 1.61 12.12
CA VAL A 227 10.79 1.76 12.83
C VAL A 227 10.42 0.45 13.51
N ASP A 228 9.46 0.54 14.43
CA ASP A 228 8.78 -0.63 14.99
C ASP A 228 7.44 -0.83 14.29
N PHE A 229 6.92 -2.04 14.30
CA PHE A 229 5.63 -2.38 13.71
C PHE A 229 4.70 -2.97 14.74
N THR A 230 3.41 -2.71 14.55
CA THR A 230 2.33 -3.43 15.24
C THR A 230 2.24 -4.86 14.74
N ASP A 231 1.35 -5.65 15.34
CA ASP A 231 0.90 -6.90 14.74
C ASP A 231 0.26 -6.61 13.38
N THR A 232 0.30 -7.59 12.49
CA THR A 232 -0.25 -7.44 11.14
C THR A 232 -1.78 -7.43 11.18
N TYR A 233 -2.41 -6.68 10.26
CA TYR A 233 -3.87 -6.56 10.19
C TYR A 233 -4.45 -6.99 8.86
N ALA A 234 -3.64 -7.18 7.84
CA ALA A 234 -4.08 -7.56 6.50
C ALA A 234 -3.05 -8.44 5.80
N ASN A 235 -3.53 -9.40 5.04
CA ASN A 235 -2.71 -10.19 4.13
C ASN A 235 -2.85 -9.60 2.73
N ALA A 236 -1.73 -9.51 2.00
CA ALA A 236 -1.70 -8.95 0.66
C ALA A 236 -0.70 -9.72 -0.21
N SER A 237 -0.68 -9.42 -1.49
CA SER A 237 0.32 -9.95 -2.41
C SER A 237 0.74 -8.86 -3.38
N GLN A 238 1.98 -8.91 -3.83
CA GLN A 238 2.43 -8.17 -5.00
C GLN A 238 2.09 -8.99 -6.23
N VAL A 239 1.60 -8.33 -7.26
CA VAL A 239 1.23 -8.97 -8.53
C VAL A 239 1.88 -8.26 -9.70
N ILE A 240 1.88 -8.93 -10.84
CA ILE A 240 2.42 -8.39 -12.09
C ILE A 240 1.25 -8.00 -12.98
N ILE A 241 1.22 -6.73 -13.39
CA ILE A 241 0.27 -6.20 -14.37
C ILE A 241 0.99 -6.10 -15.71
N VAL A 242 0.34 -6.57 -16.76
CA VAL A 242 0.81 -6.46 -18.15
C VAL A 242 -0.30 -5.91 -19.04
N LYS A 243 0.07 -5.48 -20.25
CA LYS A 243 -0.93 -5.12 -21.25
C LYS A 243 -1.64 -6.38 -21.73
N ALA A 244 -2.96 -6.32 -21.79
CA ALA A 244 -3.78 -7.37 -22.40
C ALA A 244 -3.67 -7.28 -23.92
N ASP A 245 -3.67 -8.41 -24.57
CA ASP A 245 -3.63 -8.50 -26.05
C ASP A 245 -4.96 -8.06 -26.68
#